data_70e75c7d0d484c13ecc35fcce0eac0c5
#
_entry.id   70e75c7d0d484c13ecc35fcce0eac0c5
#
_cell.length_a   1.000
_cell.length_b   1.000
_cell.length_c   1.000
_cell.angle_alpha   90.00
_cell.angle_beta   90.00
_cell.angle_gamma   90.00
#
_symmetry.space_group_name_H-M   'P 1'
#
loop_
_entity.id
_entity.type
_entity.pdbx_description
1 polymer ?
#
loop_
_entity_poly.entity_id
_entity_poly.type
_entity_poly.pdbx_seq_one_letter_code
_entity_poly.pdbx_strand_id
1 'polypeptide(L)'
;MNDEYQKYHYFECGLDNIYLSNGYEFHETPHGDAVSITDVVGLHRLIGMSLVDKPEPLTGAEFRFLRVELALSQEAIGEILGRNERQVRNWETSRKSVPEPANTIIRFVYKERFSPKVTLEEFSKAIADLQKTDERLFELHLRTTDHGWEADQIMVGRLISVRRQ
;
A
#
# COMPACT_ATOMS: atom_id res chain seq x y z
N MET A 1 16.82 25.54 -16.46
CA MET A 1 15.54 25.72 -15.76
C MET A 1 15.20 24.35 -15.14
N ASN A 2 15.37 24.24 -13.82
CA ASN A 2 15.01 23.02 -13.11
C ASN A 2 13.50 23.05 -12.92
N ASP A 3 12.75 22.36 -13.78
CA ASP A 3 11.42 21.90 -13.44
C ASP A 3 11.59 20.77 -12.41
N GLU A 4 11.74 21.15 -11.14
CA GLU A 4 11.41 20.26 -10.04
C GLU A 4 9.90 20.01 -10.16
N TYR A 5 9.53 18.92 -10.83
CA TYR A 5 8.15 18.44 -10.85
C TYR A 5 7.70 18.27 -9.41
N GLN A 6 6.87 19.21 -8.95
CA GLN A 6 6.29 19.19 -7.63
C GLN A 6 5.43 17.92 -7.55
N LYS A 7 5.93 16.88 -6.88
CA LYS A 7 5.20 15.62 -6.71
C LYS A 7 4.00 15.85 -5.80
N TYR A 8 2.84 15.34 -6.21
CA TYR A 8 1.65 15.40 -5.39
C TYR A 8 1.67 14.29 -4.35
N HIS A 9 1.56 14.64 -3.07
CA HIS A 9 1.44 13.69 -1.98
C HIS A 9 -0.01 13.19 -1.91
N TYR A 10 -0.23 11.96 -2.38
CA TYR A 10 -1.56 11.34 -2.47
C TYR A 10 -1.93 10.63 -1.17
N PHE A 11 -2.32 11.39 -0.16
CA PHE A 11 -2.72 10.86 1.15
C PHE A 11 -4.19 10.44 1.22
N GLU A 12 -5.03 10.80 0.25
CA GLU A 12 -6.46 10.48 0.19
C GLU A 12 -6.72 8.97 0.10
N CYS A 13 -5.77 8.20 -0.39
CA CYS A 13 -5.85 6.74 -0.37
C CYS A 13 -5.70 6.14 1.05
N GLY A 14 -5.38 6.96 2.05
CA GLY A 14 -5.17 6.53 3.44
C GLY A 14 -3.75 6.05 3.76
N LEU A 15 -2.81 6.23 2.81
CA LEU A 15 -1.38 5.97 2.96
C LEU A 15 -0.62 7.31 2.96
N ASP A 16 0.44 7.41 3.73
CA ASP A 16 1.24 8.63 3.90
C ASP A 16 2.54 8.64 3.08
N ASN A 17 2.78 7.62 2.30
CA ASN A 17 4.03 7.37 1.57
C ASN A 17 3.83 7.21 0.05
N ILE A 18 2.74 7.77 -0.50
CA ILE A 18 2.40 7.72 -1.93
C ILE A 18 2.58 9.09 -2.56
N TYR A 19 3.38 9.16 -3.62
CA TYR A 19 3.67 10.39 -4.34
C TYR A 19 3.42 10.21 -5.84
N LEU A 20 2.68 11.14 -6.45
CA LEU A 20 2.37 11.15 -7.87
C LEU A 20 3.23 12.19 -8.58
N SER A 21 3.92 11.79 -9.64
CA SER A 21 4.70 12.71 -10.47
C SER A 21 3.84 13.40 -11.54
N ASN A 22 2.72 12.80 -11.93
CA ASN A 22 1.73 13.33 -12.87
C ASN A 22 0.38 12.59 -12.70
N GLY A 23 -0.57 12.79 -13.61
CA GLY A 23 -1.88 12.11 -13.59
C GLY A 23 -2.85 12.68 -12.57
N TYR A 24 -2.66 13.91 -12.13
CA TYR A 24 -3.55 14.65 -11.26
C TYR A 24 -3.75 16.09 -11.78
N GLU A 25 -4.90 16.68 -11.46
CA GLU A 25 -5.25 18.05 -11.82
C GLU A 25 -5.89 18.75 -10.61
N PHE A 26 -5.48 19.99 -10.35
CA PHE A 26 -6.08 20.83 -9.33
C PHE A 26 -7.27 21.61 -9.89
N HIS A 27 -8.35 21.66 -9.15
CA HIS A 27 -9.57 22.39 -9.49
C HIS A 27 -9.96 23.32 -8.33
N GLU A 28 -10.14 24.60 -8.63
CA GLU A 28 -10.76 25.52 -7.68
C GLU A 28 -12.27 25.28 -7.66
N THR A 29 -12.82 25.04 -6.48
CA THR A 29 -14.26 24.87 -6.29
C THR A 29 -14.81 25.88 -5.28
N PRO A 30 -16.12 26.17 -5.27
CA PRO A 30 -16.72 27.06 -4.27
C PRO A 30 -16.53 26.60 -2.82
N HIS A 31 -16.14 25.32 -2.62
CA HIS A 31 -15.92 24.70 -1.31
C HIS A 31 -14.44 24.47 -0.97
N GLY A 32 -13.52 25.01 -1.79
CA GLY A 32 -12.07 24.84 -1.65
C GLY A 32 -11.44 24.10 -2.83
N ASP A 33 -10.14 23.87 -2.74
CA ASP A 33 -9.38 23.19 -3.78
C ASP A 33 -9.71 21.70 -3.80
N ALA A 34 -9.89 21.16 -5.00
CA ALA A 34 -10.12 19.74 -5.24
C ALA A 34 -9.05 19.19 -6.18
N VAL A 35 -8.75 17.91 -6.07
CA VAL A 35 -7.83 17.21 -6.97
C VAL A 35 -8.57 16.09 -7.68
N SER A 36 -8.44 16.01 -8.99
CA SER A 36 -8.86 14.85 -9.77
C SER A 36 -7.66 13.99 -10.13
N ILE A 37 -7.85 12.68 -10.07
CA ILE A 37 -6.83 11.68 -10.37
C ILE A 37 -7.26 10.90 -11.62
N THR A 38 -6.36 10.79 -12.58
CA THR A 38 -6.57 9.98 -13.79
C THR A 38 -6.52 8.50 -13.42
N ASP A 39 -7.52 7.72 -13.85
CA ASP A 39 -7.58 6.26 -13.65
C ASP A 39 -7.26 5.83 -12.20
N VAL A 40 -8.07 6.27 -11.26
CA VAL A 40 -7.93 5.92 -9.83
C VAL A 40 -7.89 4.40 -9.61
N VAL A 41 -8.66 3.63 -10.38
CA VAL A 41 -8.70 2.16 -10.26
C VAL A 41 -7.36 1.54 -10.64
N GLY A 42 -6.76 1.96 -11.75
CA GLY A 42 -5.43 1.51 -12.16
C GLY A 42 -4.33 1.94 -11.17
N LEU A 43 -4.42 3.17 -10.66
CA LEU A 43 -3.51 3.67 -9.62
C LEU A 43 -3.58 2.82 -8.36
N HIS A 44 -4.77 2.58 -7.82
CA HIS A 44 -4.95 1.79 -6.60
C HIS A 44 -4.50 0.34 -6.79
N ARG A 45 -4.71 -0.23 -7.98
CA ARG A 45 -4.19 -1.57 -8.30
C ARG A 45 -2.67 -1.63 -8.29
N LEU A 46 -2.01 -0.63 -8.87
CA LEU A 46 -0.54 -0.55 -8.86
C LEU A 46 0.00 -0.39 -7.43
N ILE A 47 -0.62 0.50 -6.63
CA ILE A 47 -0.27 0.65 -5.21
C ILE A 47 -0.41 -0.70 -4.48
N GLY A 48 -1.56 -1.35 -4.62
CA GLY A 48 -1.84 -2.61 -3.96
C GLY A 48 -0.85 -3.72 -4.35
N MET A 49 -0.52 -3.87 -5.64
CA MET A 49 0.47 -4.83 -6.08
C MET A 49 1.87 -4.52 -5.53
N SER A 50 2.26 -3.24 -5.48
CA SER A 50 3.54 -2.82 -4.89
C SER A 50 3.62 -3.13 -3.40
N LEU A 51 2.52 -2.93 -2.64
CA LEU A 51 2.45 -3.30 -1.23
C LEU A 51 2.55 -4.81 -1.01
N VAL A 52 1.96 -5.58 -1.90
CA VAL A 52 1.98 -7.04 -1.84
C VAL A 52 3.38 -7.59 -2.13
N ASP A 53 4.13 -6.94 -3.02
CA ASP A 53 5.45 -7.40 -3.45
C ASP A 53 6.60 -6.87 -2.59
N LYS A 54 6.37 -5.87 -1.75
CA LYS A 54 7.43 -5.34 -0.87
C LYS A 54 7.88 -6.39 0.16
N PRO A 55 9.17 -6.44 0.52
CA PRO A 55 9.69 -7.41 1.49
C PRO A 55 9.28 -7.11 2.95
N GLU A 56 9.07 -5.83 3.29
CA GLU A 56 8.72 -5.43 4.65
C GLU A 56 7.30 -5.87 5.02
N PRO A 57 7.02 -6.17 6.30
CA PRO A 57 5.67 -6.42 6.78
C PRO A 57 4.75 -5.23 6.51
N LEU A 58 3.46 -5.51 6.30
CA LEU A 58 2.47 -4.46 6.13
C LEU A 58 2.25 -3.68 7.42
N THR A 59 2.17 -2.37 7.30
CA THR A 59 1.63 -1.50 8.36
C THR A 59 0.11 -1.69 8.48
N GLY A 60 -0.48 -1.20 9.55
CA GLY A 60 -1.94 -1.24 9.72
C GLY A 60 -2.68 -0.48 8.61
N ALA A 61 -2.15 0.67 8.18
CA ALA A 61 -2.71 1.47 7.08
C ALA A 61 -2.65 0.72 5.73
N GLU A 62 -1.55 0.06 5.43
CA GLU A 62 -1.38 -0.73 4.21
C GLU A 62 -2.30 -1.96 4.19
N PHE A 63 -2.43 -2.65 5.33
CA PHE A 63 -3.39 -3.74 5.48
C PHE A 63 -4.83 -3.25 5.24
N ARG A 64 -5.21 -2.12 5.85
CA ARG A 64 -6.51 -1.49 5.62
C ARG A 64 -6.73 -1.15 4.14
N PHE A 65 -5.72 -0.58 3.46
CA PHE A 65 -5.78 -0.27 2.04
C PHE A 65 -6.11 -1.53 1.22
N LEU A 66 -5.35 -2.61 1.39
CA LEU A 66 -5.57 -3.87 0.67
C LEU A 66 -6.96 -4.46 0.96
N ARG A 67 -7.42 -4.41 2.22
CA ARG A 67 -8.75 -4.89 2.60
C ARG A 67 -9.86 -4.10 1.90
N VAL A 68 -9.75 -2.78 1.87
CA VAL A 68 -10.73 -1.89 1.22
C VAL A 68 -10.77 -2.16 -0.29
N GLU A 69 -9.62 -2.29 -0.94
CA GLU A 69 -9.52 -2.62 -2.36
C GLU A 69 -10.11 -4.01 -2.69
N LEU A 70 -10.05 -4.94 -1.76
CA LEU A 70 -10.72 -6.25 -1.86
C LEU A 70 -12.23 -6.18 -1.57
N ALA A 71 -12.78 -5.01 -1.24
CA ALA A 71 -14.16 -4.81 -0.79
C ALA A 71 -14.56 -5.70 0.41
N LEU A 72 -13.61 -6.00 1.31
CA LEU A 72 -13.85 -6.78 2.52
C LEU A 72 -14.14 -5.86 3.72
N SER A 73 -15.15 -6.19 4.52
CA SER A 73 -15.34 -5.57 5.85
C SER A 73 -14.27 -6.04 6.84
N GLN A 74 -14.12 -5.33 7.96
CA GLN A 74 -13.24 -5.78 9.06
C GLN A 74 -13.70 -7.13 9.65
N GLU A 75 -15.01 -7.36 9.69
CA GLU A 75 -15.61 -8.62 10.09
C GLU A 75 -15.25 -9.74 9.10
N ALA A 76 -15.47 -9.53 7.80
CA ALA A 76 -15.20 -10.53 6.77
C ALA A 76 -13.74 -10.98 6.72
N ILE A 77 -12.80 -10.06 6.77
CA ILE A 77 -11.37 -10.42 6.83
C ILE A 77 -11.03 -11.08 8.18
N GLY A 78 -11.68 -10.65 9.26
CA GLY A 78 -11.55 -11.28 10.58
C GLY A 78 -11.96 -12.74 10.56
N GLU A 79 -13.09 -13.09 9.95
CA GLU A 79 -13.53 -14.49 9.78
C GLU A 79 -12.50 -15.33 9.01
N ILE A 80 -11.98 -14.82 7.90
CA ILE A 80 -10.92 -15.49 7.12
C ILE A 80 -9.68 -15.76 7.97
N LEU A 81 -9.33 -14.85 8.87
CA LEU A 81 -8.15 -14.92 9.72
C LEU A 81 -8.37 -15.63 11.06
N GLY A 82 -9.60 -16.05 11.36
CA GLY A 82 -9.99 -16.58 12.68
C GLY A 82 -9.85 -15.54 13.78
N ARG A 83 -10.17 -14.27 13.49
CA ARG A 83 -10.08 -13.11 14.39
C ARG A 83 -11.41 -12.34 14.40
N ASN A 84 -11.66 -11.61 15.48
CA ASN A 84 -12.82 -10.74 15.54
C ASN A 84 -12.54 -9.36 14.93
N GLU A 85 -13.60 -8.65 14.57
CA GLU A 85 -13.56 -7.31 13.99
C GLU A 85 -12.73 -6.32 14.82
N ARG A 86 -12.85 -6.36 16.14
CA ARG A 86 -12.11 -5.48 17.06
C ARG A 86 -10.59 -5.67 16.93
N GLN A 87 -10.12 -6.90 16.77
CA GLN A 87 -8.70 -7.18 16.58
C GLN A 87 -8.22 -6.63 15.25
N VAL A 88 -9.00 -6.80 14.18
CA VAL A 88 -8.70 -6.22 12.85
C VAL A 88 -8.61 -4.69 12.93
N ARG A 89 -9.59 -4.04 13.56
CA ARG A 89 -9.58 -2.59 13.78
C ARG A 89 -8.35 -2.13 14.55
N ASN A 90 -7.95 -2.86 15.58
CA ASN A 90 -6.74 -2.54 16.36
C ASN A 90 -5.47 -2.64 15.51
N TRP A 91 -5.37 -3.60 14.59
CA TRP A 91 -4.24 -3.69 13.67
C TRP A 91 -4.19 -2.50 12.72
N GLU A 92 -5.33 -2.13 12.13
CA GLU A 92 -5.42 -1.03 11.17
C GLU A 92 -5.09 0.34 11.76
N THR A 93 -5.27 0.52 13.07
CA THR A 93 -4.98 1.77 13.79
C THR A 93 -3.64 1.75 14.53
N SER A 94 -2.98 0.60 14.59
CA SER A 94 -1.69 0.44 15.26
C SER A 94 -0.55 1.03 14.42
N ARG A 95 0.46 1.56 15.12
CA ARG A 95 1.76 1.92 14.51
C ARG A 95 2.68 0.71 14.29
N LYS A 96 2.30 -0.46 14.83
CA LYS A 96 3.06 -1.69 14.67
C LYS A 96 2.67 -2.39 13.38
N SER A 97 3.57 -3.21 12.86
CA SER A 97 3.27 -4.10 11.74
C SER A 97 2.13 -5.06 12.09
N VAL A 98 1.36 -5.44 11.07
CA VAL A 98 0.30 -6.43 11.19
C VAL A 98 0.90 -7.81 11.51
N PRO A 99 0.29 -8.63 12.39
CA PRO A 99 0.77 -9.98 12.70
C PRO A 99 0.92 -10.87 11.47
N GLU A 100 1.93 -11.74 11.49
CA GLU A 100 2.31 -12.54 10.32
C GLU A 100 1.20 -13.34 9.65
N PRO A 101 0.35 -14.11 10.29
CA PRO A 101 -0.70 -14.80 9.57
C PRO A 101 -1.60 -13.84 8.77
N ALA A 102 -1.94 -12.68 9.32
CA ALA A 102 -2.76 -11.68 8.66
C ALA A 102 -2.03 -11.01 7.49
N ASN A 103 -0.77 -10.64 7.69
CA ASN A 103 0.09 -10.06 6.65
C ASN A 103 0.22 -10.97 5.43
N THR A 104 0.52 -12.25 5.64
CA THR A 104 0.69 -13.23 4.56
C THR A 104 -0.62 -13.53 3.84
N ILE A 105 -1.71 -13.74 4.57
CA ILE A 105 -2.99 -14.12 3.98
C ILE A 105 -3.57 -12.99 3.13
N ILE A 106 -3.56 -11.73 3.60
CA ILE A 106 -4.13 -10.63 2.81
C ILE A 106 -3.35 -10.40 1.51
N ARG A 107 -2.02 -10.54 1.53
CA ARG A 107 -1.19 -10.46 0.32
C ARG A 107 -1.56 -11.54 -0.68
N PHE A 108 -1.74 -12.77 -0.22
CA PHE A 108 -2.16 -13.89 -1.07
C PHE A 108 -3.54 -13.64 -1.68
N VAL A 109 -4.53 -13.25 -0.88
CA VAL A 109 -5.89 -12.95 -1.35
C VAL A 109 -5.88 -11.83 -2.38
N TYR A 110 -5.08 -10.79 -2.16
CA TYR A 110 -4.96 -9.67 -3.12
C TYR A 110 -4.32 -10.12 -4.44
N LYS A 111 -3.24 -10.89 -4.39
CA LYS A 111 -2.60 -11.46 -5.60
C LYS A 111 -3.55 -12.36 -6.37
N GLU A 112 -4.24 -13.26 -5.69
CA GLU A 112 -5.21 -14.15 -6.33
C GLU A 112 -6.32 -13.35 -7.04
N ARG A 113 -6.82 -12.29 -6.42
CA ARG A 113 -7.88 -11.46 -6.98
C ARG A 113 -7.47 -10.71 -8.24
N PHE A 114 -6.26 -10.16 -8.26
CA PHE A 114 -5.81 -9.23 -9.30
C PHE A 114 -4.71 -9.78 -10.23
N SER A 115 -4.11 -10.91 -9.88
CA SER A 115 -3.11 -11.60 -10.67
C SER A 115 -3.27 -13.12 -10.53
N PRO A 116 -4.28 -13.72 -11.16
CA PRO A 116 -4.73 -15.10 -10.88
C PRO A 116 -3.74 -16.23 -11.29
N LYS A 117 -2.46 -15.91 -11.49
CA LYS A 117 -1.39 -16.89 -11.78
C LYS A 117 -0.47 -17.17 -10.59
N VAL A 118 -0.89 -16.83 -9.37
CA VAL A 118 -0.09 -17.07 -8.16
C VAL A 118 -0.04 -18.58 -7.89
N THR A 119 1.18 -19.12 -7.87
CA THR A 119 1.41 -20.53 -7.56
C THR A 119 1.63 -20.73 -6.05
N LEU A 120 1.43 -21.97 -5.58
CA LEU A 120 1.77 -22.35 -4.20
C LEU A 120 3.26 -22.11 -3.88
N GLU A 121 4.12 -22.21 -4.89
CA GLU A 121 5.56 -21.96 -4.78
C GLU A 121 5.84 -20.49 -4.47
N GLU A 122 5.20 -19.55 -5.18
CA GLU A 122 5.31 -18.10 -4.91
C GLU A 122 4.79 -17.74 -3.52
N PHE A 123 3.71 -18.37 -3.08
CA PHE A 123 3.17 -18.21 -1.74
C PHE A 123 4.17 -18.69 -0.68
N SER A 124 4.74 -19.88 -0.85
CA SER A 124 5.74 -20.44 0.08
C SER A 124 7.00 -19.58 0.15
N LYS A 125 7.44 -19.02 -0.99
CA LYS A 125 8.58 -18.10 -1.06
C LYS A 125 8.29 -16.79 -0.33
N ALA A 126 7.09 -16.22 -0.50
CA ALA A 126 6.66 -15.02 0.20
C ALA A 126 6.70 -15.21 1.72
N ILE A 127 6.25 -16.36 2.25
CA ILE A 127 6.35 -16.70 3.68
C ILE A 127 7.81 -16.74 4.14
N ALA A 128 8.70 -17.36 3.38
CA ALA A 128 10.12 -17.49 3.72
C ALA A 128 10.83 -16.13 3.73
N ASP A 129 10.49 -15.23 2.81
CA ASP A 129 11.09 -13.90 2.70
C ASP A 129 10.64 -12.95 3.82
N LEU A 130 9.42 -13.12 4.35
CA LEU A 130 8.89 -12.34 5.49
C LEU A 130 9.66 -12.57 6.80
N GLN A 131 10.39 -13.66 6.92
CA GLN A 131 11.20 -13.96 8.11
C GLN A 131 12.54 -13.20 8.15
N LYS A 132 12.88 -12.43 7.11
CA LYS A 132 14.19 -11.74 6.95
C LYS A 132 14.11 -10.23 7.17
N THR A 133 13.27 -9.74 8.06
CA THR A 133 12.88 -8.33 8.13
C THR A 133 13.96 -7.40 8.64
N ASP A 134 14.40 -6.48 7.81
CA ASP A 134 14.99 -5.18 8.17
C ASP A 134 13.89 -4.12 8.10
N GLU A 135 13.73 -3.30 9.14
CA GLU A 135 12.80 -2.16 9.12
C GLU A 135 13.33 -1.10 8.14
N ARG A 136 12.73 -1.01 6.97
CA ARG A 136 13.08 -0.02 5.95
C ARG A 136 11.90 0.90 5.70
N LEU A 137 12.19 2.17 5.46
CA LEU A 137 11.18 3.11 4.95
C LEU A 137 10.89 2.77 3.49
N PHE A 138 9.62 2.58 3.18
CA PHE A 138 9.14 2.34 1.84
C PHE A 138 8.33 3.55 1.35
N GLU A 139 8.80 4.17 0.27
CA GLU A 139 8.07 5.22 -0.45
C GLU A 139 7.84 4.78 -1.88
N LEU A 140 6.65 5.01 -2.37
CA LEU A 140 6.25 4.66 -3.72
C LEU A 140 5.97 5.93 -4.53
N HIS A 141 6.77 6.15 -5.56
CA HIS A 141 6.63 7.23 -6.52
C HIS A 141 6.05 6.68 -7.82
N LEU A 142 4.93 7.22 -8.25
CA LEU A 142 4.14 6.70 -9.36
C LEU A 142 3.95 7.77 -10.44
N ARG A 143 3.86 7.32 -11.68
CA ARG A 143 3.52 8.15 -12.84
C ARG A 143 2.54 7.45 -13.75
N THR A 144 1.74 8.21 -14.48
CA THR A 144 0.94 7.68 -15.58
C THR A 144 1.69 7.77 -16.90
N THR A 145 1.51 6.76 -17.74
CA THR A 145 2.02 6.66 -19.10
C THR A 145 0.87 6.30 -20.06
N ASP A 146 1.14 6.23 -21.36
CA ASP A 146 0.15 5.78 -22.35
C ASP A 146 -0.31 4.32 -22.13
N HIS A 147 0.43 3.56 -21.33
CA HIS A 147 0.13 2.17 -20.98
C HIS A 147 -0.51 2.03 -19.58
N GLY A 148 -0.81 3.14 -18.91
CA GLY A 148 -1.36 3.18 -17.56
C GLY A 148 -0.36 3.65 -16.51
N TRP A 149 -0.61 3.29 -15.25
CA TRP A 149 0.26 3.67 -14.14
C TRP A 149 1.49 2.78 -14.03
N GLU A 150 2.64 3.38 -13.75
CA GLU A 150 3.93 2.70 -13.53
C GLU A 150 4.63 3.25 -12.28
N ALA A 151 5.42 2.42 -11.63
CA ALA A 151 6.31 2.86 -10.56
C ALA A 151 7.48 3.63 -11.17
N ASP A 152 7.59 4.92 -10.82
CA ASP A 152 8.68 5.78 -11.27
C ASP A 152 9.95 5.53 -10.43
N GLN A 153 9.77 5.40 -9.11
CA GLN A 153 10.85 5.13 -8.18
C GLN A 153 10.35 4.46 -6.91
N ILE A 154 11.09 3.45 -6.45
CA ILE A 154 10.91 2.86 -5.12
C ILE A 154 12.08 3.33 -4.26
N MET A 155 11.80 4.18 -3.25
CA MET A 155 12.80 4.64 -2.29
C MET A 155 12.78 3.74 -1.06
N VAL A 156 13.92 3.12 -0.74
CA VAL A 156 14.09 2.30 0.46
C VAL A 156 15.14 2.96 1.34
N GLY A 157 14.71 3.61 2.42
CA GLY A 157 15.58 4.24 3.41
C GLY A 157 15.72 3.41 4.69
N ARG A 158 16.85 3.50 5.38
CA ARG A 158 17.00 2.99 6.75
C ARG A 158 16.42 3.99 7.75
N LEU A 159 15.59 3.54 8.68
CA LEU A 159 15.27 4.30 9.88
C LEU A 159 16.56 4.48 10.71
N ILE A 160 17.12 5.69 10.69
CA ILE A 160 18.15 6.06 11.65
C ILE A 160 17.40 6.37 12.94
N SER A 161 17.49 5.47 13.93
CA SER A 161 16.99 5.75 15.27
C SER A 161 17.83 6.87 15.86
N VAL A 162 17.31 8.10 15.87
CA VAL A 162 17.90 9.18 16.64
C VAL A 162 17.59 8.88 18.11
N ARG A 163 18.56 8.27 18.82
CA ARG A 163 18.55 8.25 20.27
C ARG A 163 18.68 9.71 20.72
N ARG A 164 17.60 10.28 21.25
CA ARG A 164 17.71 11.49 22.06
C ARG A 164 18.46 11.11 23.33
N GLN A 165 19.62 11.73 23.52
CA GLN A 165 20.30 11.79 24.80
C GLN A 165 19.50 12.70 25.75
#